data_6523b363a9e64beaa9f7ac872a0e4975
#
_entry.id   6523b363a9e64beaa9f7ac872a0e4975
#
_cell.length_a   1.000
_cell.length_b   1.000
_cell.length_c   1.000
_cell.angle_alpha   90.00
_cell.angle_beta   90.00
_cell.angle_gamma   90.00
#
_symmetry.space_group_name_H-M   'P 1'
#
loop_
_entity.id
_entity.type
_entity.pdbx_description
1 polymer ?
#
loop_
_entity_poly.entity_id
_entity_poly.type
_entity_poly.pdbx_seq_one_letter_code
_entity_poly.pdbx_strand_id
1 'polypeptide(L)'
;RCCKVTGVQTCALPISPVVCVMGHVDHGKTSLLDAIRHTHVIAKEAGGITQHIGAYMVTINGQKITFLDTPGHEAFTAMRMRGANSTDIAILVVAADDGVMPQTIEAINHAKAAGIEIIVAINKIDKPSANIERVKQELSEYELIPEDWGGSTICVPVSAHTGEGIDTLLEMILLTAEVNELKANPNRKARGLVIEAQLDKGDRKSVV
;
A
#
# COMPACT_ATOMS: atom_id res chain seq x y z
N ARG A 1 -3.81 -2.91 -21.67
CA ARG A 1 -4.08 -2.97 -23.12
C ARG A 1 -5.34 -3.77 -23.36
N CYS A 2 -6.47 -3.08 -23.55
CA CYS A 2 -7.71 -3.71 -24.02
C CYS A 2 -7.49 -4.27 -25.42
N CYS A 3 -7.57 -5.57 -25.59
CA CYS A 3 -7.70 -6.20 -26.91
C CYS A 3 -9.04 -5.77 -27.52
N LYS A 4 -8.97 -4.97 -28.58
CA LYS A 4 -10.07 -4.76 -29.52
C LYS A 4 -10.32 -6.09 -30.25
N VAL A 5 -11.29 -6.84 -29.82
CA VAL A 5 -11.87 -7.94 -30.61
C VAL A 5 -13.37 -7.75 -30.60
N THR A 6 -13.83 -7.31 -31.78
CA THR A 6 -15.16 -7.49 -32.34
C THR A 6 -16.36 -7.68 -31.41
N GLY A 7 -17.16 -6.62 -31.22
CA GLY A 7 -18.61 -6.71 -31.09
C GLY A 7 -19.24 -7.27 -29.83
N VAL A 8 -18.46 -7.73 -28.85
CA VAL A 8 -18.98 -8.10 -27.54
C VAL A 8 -18.70 -6.95 -26.59
N GLN A 9 -19.73 -6.20 -26.20
CA GLN A 9 -19.66 -5.32 -25.02
C GLN A 9 -19.39 -6.22 -23.83
N THR A 10 -18.11 -6.40 -23.48
CA THR A 10 -17.71 -7.00 -22.21
C THR A 10 -18.13 -5.99 -21.14
N CYS A 11 -19.18 -6.32 -20.39
CA CYS A 11 -19.65 -5.54 -19.26
C CYS A 11 -18.53 -5.56 -18.20
N ALA A 12 -17.59 -4.63 -18.28
CA ALA A 12 -16.54 -4.44 -17.28
C ALA A 12 -17.15 -3.62 -16.14
N LEU A 13 -17.20 -4.20 -14.95
CA LEU A 13 -17.68 -3.52 -13.75
C LEU A 13 -16.48 -2.92 -13.00
N PRO A 14 -16.66 -1.77 -12.33
CA PRO A 14 -15.63 -1.24 -11.44
C PRO A 14 -15.34 -2.24 -10.32
N ILE A 15 -14.07 -2.38 -9.97
CA ILE A 15 -13.60 -3.26 -8.89
C ILE A 15 -12.99 -2.44 -7.76
N SER A 16 -13.03 -3.01 -6.56
CA SER A 16 -12.39 -2.41 -5.40
C SER A 16 -10.87 -2.43 -5.57
N PRO A 17 -10.16 -1.30 -5.29
CA PRO A 17 -8.71 -1.26 -5.38
C PRO A 17 -8.05 -2.18 -4.34
N VAL A 18 -6.94 -2.77 -4.75
CA VAL A 18 -6.03 -3.51 -3.88
C VAL A 18 -4.78 -2.67 -3.67
N VAL A 19 -4.47 -2.39 -2.42
CA VAL A 19 -3.42 -1.44 -2.03
C VAL A 19 -2.37 -2.15 -1.18
N CYS A 20 -1.10 -2.10 -1.55
CA CYS A 20 -0.02 -2.58 -0.69
C CYS A 20 0.58 -1.45 0.14
N VAL A 21 0.95 -1.75 1.38
CA VAL A 21 1.62 -0.81 2.28
C VAL A 21 3.07 -1.21 2.43
N MET A 22 3.97 -0.29 2.07
CA MET A 22 5.40 -0.52 2.02
C MET A 22 6.16 0.58 2.77
N GLY A 23 7.43 0.35 3.05
CA GLY A 23 8.32 1.31 3.69
C GLY A 23 9.18 0.67 4.77
N HIS A 24 9.99 1.47 5.45
CA HIS A 24 10.92 1.04 6.49
C HIS A 24 10.18 0.47 7.73
N VAL A 25 10.85 -0.36 8.54
CA VAL A 25 10.26 -1.07 9.71
C VAL A 25 9.63 -0.06 10.67
N ASP A 26 10.36 0.93 11.12
CA ASP A 26 9.96 1.86 12.19
C ASP A 26 9.17 3.09 11.71
N HIS A 27 8.80 3.15 10.44
CA HIS A 27 8.02 4.27 9.89
C HIS A 27 6.53 4.22 10.25
N GLY A 28 6.09 3.18 11.00
CA GLY A 28 4.74 3.10 11.54
C GLY A 28 3.70 2.57 10.56
N LYS A 29 4.08 1.67 9.62
CA LYS A 29 3.16 1.00 8.69
C LYS A 29 2.00 0.32 9.43
N THR A 30 2.33 -0.58 10.36
CA THR A 30 1.33 -1.33 11.12
C THR A 30 0.49 -0.42 12.00
N SER A 31 1.09 0.64 12.57
CA SER A 31 0.35 1.66 13.33
C SER A 31 -0.67 2.40 12.46
N LEU A 32 -0.27 2.76 11.23
CA LEU A 32 -1.16 3.41 10.26
C LEU A 32 -2.32 2.47 9.87
N LEU A 33 -2.02 1.21 9.63
CA LEU A 33 -3.04 0.21 9.31
C LEU A 33 -3.98 -0.07 10.48
N ASP A 34 -3.46 -0.12 11.71
CA ASP A 34 -4.28 -0.24 12.92
C ASP A 34 -5.20 0.96 13.12
N ALA A 35 -4.72 2.17 12.84
CA ALA A 35 -5.53 3.38 12.89
C ALA A 35 -6.65 3.36 11.82
N ILE A 36 -6.36 2.90 10.61
CA ILE A 36 -7.36 2.72 9.53
C ILE A 36 -8.42 1.67 9.91
N ARG A 37 -8.02 0.60 10.58
CA ARG A 37 -8.92 -0.46 11.03
C ARG A 37 -9.69 -0.14 12.31
N HIS A 38 -9.28 0.87 13.06
CA HIS A 38 -9.68 1.11 14.47
C HIS A 38 -9.41 -0.12 15.36
N THR A 39 -8.25 -0.77 15.18
CA THR A 39 -7.84 -1.99 15.90
C THR A 39 -6.43 -1.82 16.49
N HIS A 40 -6.00 -2.78 17.30
CA HIS A 40 -4.67 -2.81 17.91
C HIS A 40 -3.99 -4.16 17.63
N VAL A 41 -3.60 -4.40 16.37
CA VAL A 41 -2.97 -5.67 15.95
C VAL A 41 -1.51 -5.73 16.40
N ILE A 42 -0.80 -4.59 16.44
CA ILE A 42 0.60 -4.51 16.88
C ILE A 42 0.82 -5.22 18.22
N ALA A 43 -0.13 -5.08 19.15
CA ALA A 43 -0.02 -5.70 20.48
C ALA A 43 -0.09 -7.24 20.47
N LYS A 44 -0.49 -7.86 19.36
CA LYS A 44 -0.67 -9.31 19.23
C LYS A 44 0.42 -9.99 18.41
N GLU A 45 1.21 -9.24 17.64
CA GLU A 45 2.29 -9.79 16.84
C GLU A 45 3.56 -10.02 17.68
N ALA A 46 4.20 -11.18 17.47
CA ALA A 46 5.44 -11.52 18.16
C ALA A 46 6.57 -10.54 17.76
N GLY A 47 7.09 -9.81 18.74
CA GLY A 47 8.13 -8.81 18.51
C GLY A 47 7.65 -7.45 17.98
N GLY A 48 6.32 -7.24 17.84
CA GLY A 48 5.76 -5.97 17.37
C GLY A 48 6.04 -5.63 15.90
N ILE A 49 6.43 -6.62 15.09
CA ILE A 49 6.74 -6.48 13.66
C ILE A 49 5.88 -7.41 12.81
N THR A 50 5.40 -6.93 11.69
CA THR A 50 4.69 -7.74 10.70
C THR A 50 5.62 -8.77 10.08
N GLN A 51 5.29 -10.05 10.19
CA GLN A 51 6.08 -11.17 9.65
C GLN A 51 5.40 -11.89 8.49
N HIS A 52 4.10 -11.72 8.32
CA HIS A 52 3.28 -12.32 7.28
C HIS A 52 2.58 -11.26 6.45
N ILE A 53 2.21 -11.59 5.21
CA ILE A 53 1.38 -10.70 4.40
C ILE A 53 -0.05 -10.79 4.90
N GLY A 54 -0.51 -9.74 5.58
CA GLY A 54 -1.89 -9.60 6.04
C GLY A 54 -2.76 -8.97 4.94
N ALA A 55 -3.93 -9.56 4.67
CA ALA A 55 -4.93 -8.95 3.79
C ALA A 55 -6.19 -8.60 4.57
N TYR A 56 -6.70 -7.39 4.40
CA TYR A 56 -7.94 -6.98 5.04
C TYR A 56 -8.68 -5.94 4.21
N MET A 57 -9.98 -5.82 4.44
CA MET A 57 -10.86 -4.95 3.68
C MET A 57 -11.44 -3.87 4.60
N VAL A 58 -11.40 -2.63 4.14
CA VAL A 58 -12.05 -1.49 4.79
C VAL A 58 -13.12 -0.93 3.86
N THR A 59 -14.24 -0.50 4.43
CA THR A 59 -15.33 0.13 3.68
C THR A 59 -15.43 1.60 4.06
N ILE A 60 -15.29 2.50 3.08
CA ILE A 60 -15.32 3.94 3.27
C ILE A 60 -16.30 4.52 2.26
N ASN A 61 -17.26 5.32 2.73
CA ASN A 61 -18.28 5.93 1.88
C ASN A 61 -19.01 4.92 0.96
N GLY A 62 -19.15 3.65 1.42
CA GLY A 62 -19.76 2.58 0.62
C GLY A 62 -18.83 1.91 -0.40
N GLN A 63 -17.62 2.42 -0.57
CA GLN A 63 -16.58 1.80 -1.41
C GLN A 63 -15.64 0.93 -0.57
N LYS A 64 -15.18 -0.17 -1.15
CA LYS A 64 -14.28 -1.11 -0.47
C LYS A 64 -12.86 -0.90 -0.95
N ILE A 65 -11.92 -0.93 -0.01
CA ILE A 65 -10.47 -0.92 -0.28
C ILE A 65 -9.89 -2.16 0.38
N THR A 66 -9.07 -2.92 -0.36
CA THR A 66 -8.35 -4.06 0.20
C THR A 66 -6.90 -3.67 0.43
N PHE A 67 -6.45 -3.76 1.66
CA PHE A 67 -5.06 -3.49 2.04
C PHE A 67 -4.28 -4.80 2.15
N LEU A 68 -3.05 -4.79 1.63
CA LEU A 68 -2.03 -5.82 1.86
C LEU A 68 -0.92 -5.22 2.70
N ASP A 69 -0.78 -5.71 3.92
CA ASP A 69 0.34 -5.35 4.79
C ASP A 69 1.57 -6.18 4.44
N THR A 70 2.70 -5.53 4.21
CA THR A 70 3.95 -6.20 3.85
C THR A 70 5.02 -5.97 4.92
N PRO A 71 5.78 -7.04 5.29
CA PRO A 71 6.89 -6.90 6.23
C PRO A 71 7.92 -5.87 5.76
N GLY A 72 8.34 -4.97 6.66
CA GLY A 72 9.33 -3.93 6.34
C GLY A 72 10.79 -4.40 6.40
N HIS A 73 11.07 -5.52 7.03
CA HIS A 73 12.44 -6.00 7.26
C HIS A 73 13.12 -6.47 5.97
N GLU A 74 14.43 -6.25 5.85
CA GLU A 74 15.25 -6.63 4.67
C GLU A 74 15.09 -8.08 4.24
N ALA A 75 14.99 -9.01 5.19
CA ALA A 75 14.82 -10.44 4.93
C ALA A 75 13.57 -10.78 4.06
N PHE A 76 12.60 -9.87 3.93
CA PHE A 76 11.31 -10.12 3.27
C PHE A 76 11.14 -9.42 1.92
N THR A 77 12.23 -9.14 1.20
CA THR A 77 12.23 -8.51 -0.14
C THR A 77 11.29 -9.22 -1.12
N ALA A 78 11.31 -10.56 -1.15
CA ALA A 78 10.44 -11.34 -2.04
C ALA A 78 8.93 -11.15 -1.72
N MET A 79 8.58 -10.90 -0.45
CA MET A 79 7.19 -10.63 -0.05
C MET A 79 6.75 -9.24 -0.50
N ARG A 80 7.61 -8.22 -0.39
CA ARG A 80 7.33 -6.87 -0.91
C ARG A 80 7.12 -6.87 -2.42
N MET A 81 7.99 -7.57 -3.15
CA MET A 81 7.86 -7.71 -4.60
C MET A 81 6.57 -8.42 -5.01
N ARG A 82 6.15 -9.47 -4.28
CA ARG A 82 4.87 -10.15 -4.52
C ARG A 82 3.70 -9.23 -4.19
N GLY A 83 3.77 -8.47 -3.09
CA GLY A 83 2.78 -7.47 -2.73
C GLY A 83 2.59 -6.46 -3.85
N ALA A 84 3.65 -5.82 -4.33
CA ALA A 84 3.61 -4.86 -5.44
C ALA A 84 2.99 -5.46 -6.71
N ASN A 85 3.43 -6.65 -7.13
CA ASN A 85 2.91 -7.30 -8.34
C ASN A 85 1.43 -7.74 -8.26
N SER A 86 0.85 -7.71 -7.06
CA SER A 86 -0.52 -8.19 -6.80
C SER A 86 -1.50 -7.06 -6.52
N THR A 87 -1.05 -5.80 -6.56
CA THR A 87 -1.80 -4.63 -6.15
C THR A 87 -1.91 -3.61 -7.28
N ASP A 88 -2.87 -2.71 -7.13
CA ASP A 88 -3.16 -1.63 -8.09
C ASP A 88 -2.45 -0.33 -7.69
N ILE A 89 -2.29 -0.12 -6.38
CA ILE A 89 -1.70 1.10 -5.78
C ILE A 89 -0.73 0.69 -4.67
N ALA A 90 0.39 1.40 -4.53
CA ALA A 90 1.31 1.27 -3.40
C ALA A 90 1.24 2.50 -2.50
N ILE A 91 1.09 2.28 -1.19
CA ILE A 91 1.29 3.33 -0.18
C ILE A 91 2.70 3.18 0.37
N LEU A 92 3.50 4.20 0.13
CA LEU A 92 4.85 4.31 0.68
C LEU A 92 4.80 5.10 1.99
N VAL A 93 5.00 4.43 3.11
CA VAL A 93 5.03 5.09 4.43
C VAL A 93 6.44 5.56 4.75
N VAL A 94 6.60 6.86 4.94
CA VAL A 94 7.86 7.52 5.30
C VAL A 94 7.65 8.32 6.58
N ALA A 95 8.53 8.16 7.57
CA ALA A 95 8.44 8.93 8.80
C ALA A 95 9.03 10.33 8.60
N ALA A 96 8.31 11.37 9.05
CA ALA A 96 8.71 12.77 8.90
C ALA A 96 9.96 13.14 9.71
N ASP A 97 10.31 12.36 10.72
CA ASP A 97 11.48 12.54 11.56
C ASP A 97 12.73 11.83 11.02
N ASP A 98 12.59 10.69 10.37
CA ASP A 98 13.69 9.85 9.90
C ASP A 98 14.06 10.11 8.43
N GLY A 99 13.07 10.42 7.56
CA GLY A 99 13.28 10.63 6.13
C GLY A 99 13.33 9.33 5.32
N VAL A 100 14.00 9.37 4.15
CA VAL A 100 14.07 8.22 3.23
C VAL A 100 15.17 7.26 3.66
N MET A 101 14.79 6.04 4.04
CA MET A 101 15.68 4.96 4.47
C MET A 101 15.96 3.95 3.35
N PRO A 102 17.03 3.13 3.41
CA PRO A 102 17.37 2.17 2.35
C PRO A 102 16.22 1.23 1.96
N GLN A 103 15.42 0.76 2.92
CA GLN A 103 14.26 -0.10 2.66
C GLN A 103 13.11 0.68 2.00
N THR A 104 13.05 1.99 2.19
CA THR A 104 12.12 2.88 1.48
C THR A 104 12.49 2.96 0.00
N ILE A 105 13.79 3.11 -0.30
CA ILE A 105 14.32 3.12 -1.67
C ILE A 105 14.03 1.79 -2.39
N GLU A 106 14.23 0.67 -1.69
CA GLU A 106 13.90 -0.65 -2.20
C GLU A 106 12.40 -0.77 -2.53
N ALA A 107 11.54 -0.28 -1.64
CA ALA A 107 10.09 -0.27 -1.86
C ALA A 107 9.68 0.58 -3.08
N ILE A 108 10.30 1.76 -3.27
CA ILE A 108 10.11 2.60 -4.47
C ILE A 108 10.48 1.82 -5.73
N ASN A 109 11.63 1.17 -5.74
CA ASN A 109 12.10 0.40 -6.90
C ASN A 109 11.15 -0.77 -7.23
N HIS A 110 10.62 -1.45 -6.22
CA HIS A 110 9.65 -2.53 -6.43
C HIS A 110 8.32 -2.02 -7.00
N ALA A 111 7.81 -0.90 -6.49
CA ALA A 111 6.57 -0.30 -7.00
C ALA A 111 6.75 0.20 -8.44
N LYS A 112 7.87 0.86 -8.75
CA LYS A 112 8.22 1.30 -10.12
C LYS A 112 8.37 0.10 -11.07
N ALA A 113 9.07 -0.95 -10.65
CA ALA A 113 9.24 -2.16 -11.46
C ALA A 113 7.90 -2.87 -11.73
N ALA A 114 6.97 -2.83 -10.79
CA ALA A 114 5.61 -3.35 -10.96
C ALA A 114 4.72 -2.42 -11.82
N GLY A 115 5.11 -1.16 -12.03
CA GLY A 115 4.36 -0.17 -12.80
C GLY A 115 3.06 0.26 -12.12
N ILE A 116 3.04 0.26 -10.78
CA ILE A 116 1.88 0.68 -9.97
C ILE A 116 2.06 2.12 -9.48
N GLU A 117 0.93 2.81 -9.30
CA GLU A 117 0.90 4.16 -8.74
C GLU A 117 1.37 4.18 -7.29
N ILE A 118 2.16 5.21 -6.94
CA ILE A 118 2.71 5.39 -5.59
C ILE A 118 2.06 6.60 -4.93
N ILE A 119 1.42 6.37 -3.78
CA ILE A 119 0.96 7.42 -2.89
C ILE A 119 1.89 7.44 -1.68
N VAL A 120 2.44 8.59 -1.33
CA VAL A 120 3.33 8.74 -0.18
C VAL A 120 2.55 9.19 1.04
N ALA A 121 2.59 8.40 2.10
CA ALA A 121 2.08 8.76 3.41
C ALA A 121 3.24 9.20 4.31
N ILE A 122 3.36 10.51 4.57
CA ILE A 122 4.38 11.07 5.45
C ILE A 122 3.86 10.99 6.88
N ASN A 123 4.29 9.96 7.61
CA ASN A 123 3.79 9.64 8.95
C ASN A 123 4.58 10.34 10.07
N LYS A 124 4.04 10.31 11.28
CA LYS A 124 4.62 10.90 12.50
C LYS A 124 4.73 12.43 12.46
N ILE A 125 3.78 13.11 11.81
CA ILE A 125 3.76 14.59 11.77
C ILE A 125 3.52 15.23 13.13
N ASP A 126 3.03 14.46 14.09
CA ASP A 126 2.81 14.85 15.50
C ASP A 126 4.12 15.08 16.27
N LYS A 127 5.26 14.60 15.76
CA LYS A 127 6.54 14.76 16.42
C LYS A 127 7.12 16.17 16.20
N PRO A 128 7.78 16.78 17.23
CA PRO A 128 8.41 18.09 17.09
C PRO A 128 9.62 18.09 16.14
N SER A 129 10.20 16.92 15.85
CA SER A 129 11.28 16.72 14.88
C SER A 129 10.81 16.49 13.44
N ALA A 130 9.49 16.48 13.20
CA ALA A 130 8.92 16.24 11.89
C ALA A 130 9.29 17.35 10.90
N ASN A 131 9.81 16.96 9.73
CA ASN A 131 10.15 17.88 8.65
C ASN A 131 9.63 17.34 7.31
N ILE A 132 8.45 17.75 6.94
CA ILE A 132 7.75 17.29 5.72
C ILE A 132 8.50 17.74 4.46
N GLU A 133 9.00 18.99 4.43
CA GLU A 133 9.69 19.54 3.28
C GLU A 133 11.01 18.79 2.97
N ARG A 134 11.75 18.42 4.01
CA ARG A 134 12.96 17.60 3.87
C ARG A 134 12.61 16.24 3.24
N VAL A 135 11.54 15.58 3.70
CA VAL A 135 11.11 14.28 3.15
C VAL A 135 10.70 14.41 1.69
N LYS A 136 9.96 15.47 1.32
CA LYS A 136 9.59 15.75 -0.07
C LYS A 136 10.82 15.96 -0.95
N GLN A 137 11.83 16.66 -0.44
CA GLN A 137 13.07 16.89 -1.15
C GLN A 137 13.85 15.58 -1.37
N GLU A 138 14.00 14.75 -0.33
CA GLU A 138 14.64 13.43 -0.43
C GLU A 138 13.90 12.51 -1.42
N LEU A 139 12.56 12.52 -1.44
CA LEU A 139 11.76 11.73 -2.38
C LEU A 139 11.93 12.19 -3.83
N SER A 140 12.12 13.48 -4.06
CA SER A 140 12.33 14.01 -5.42
C SER A 140 13.62 13.51 -6.07
N GLU A 141 14.65 13.15 -5.28
CA GLU A 141 15.87 12.51 -5.77
C GLU A 141 15.60 11.10 -6.38
N TYR A 142 14.51 10.49 -5.97
CA TYR A 142 14.05 9.18 -6.49
C TYR A 142 12.91 9.31 -7.51
N GLU A 143 12.78 10.48 -8.16
CA GLU A 143 11.74 10.76 -9.17
C GLU A 143 10.30 10.71 -8.64
N LEU A 144 10.11 10.81 -7.33
CA LEU A 144 8.81 10.99 -6.70
C LEU A 144 8.59 12.46 -6.40
N ILE A 145 8.29 13.23 -7.45
CA ILE A 145 8.09 14.68 -7.34
C ILE A 145 6.67 14.94 -6.84
N PRO A 146 6.50 15.64 -5.70
CA PRO A 146 5.19 15.99 -5.16
C PRO A 146 4.35 16.83 -6.12
N GLU A 147 3.04 16.71 -6.06
CA GLU A 147 2.11 17.54 -6.84
C GLU A 147 2.32 19.04 -6.58
N ASP A 148 2.60 19.43 -5.34
CA ASP A 148 2.89 20.82 -4.94
C ASP A 148 4.08 21.43 -5.73
N TRP A 149 4.99 20.60 -6.21
CA TRP A 149 6.17 21.00 -6.99
C TRP A 149 6.01 20.73 -8.49
N GLY A 150 4.78 20.45 -8.94
CA GLY A 150 4.45 20.20 -10.33
C GLY A 150 4.72 18.76 -10.80
N GLY A 151 4.90 17.83 -9.88
CA GLY A 151 5.00 16.41 -10.18
C GLY A 151 3.64 15.71 -10.22
N SER A 152 3.67 14.38 -10.19
CA SER A 152 2.48 13.50 -10.20
C SER A 152 2.30 12.68 -8.93
N THR A 153 3.22 12.79 -7.97
CA THR A 153 3.19 11.96 -6.75
C THR A 153 2.35 12.62 -5.68
N ILE A 154 1.31 11.93 -5.23
CA ILE A 154 0.46 12.38 -4.13
C ILE A 154 1.19 12.15 -2.82
N CYS A 155 1.43 13.24 -2.06
CA CYS A 155 2.05 13.20 -0.74
C CYS A 155 1.05 13.67 0.32
N VAL A 156 0.66 12.75 1.20
CA VAL A 156 -0.31 13.04 2.27
C VAL A 156 0.39 13.00 3.63
N PRO A 157 0.42 14.12 4.37
CA PRO A 157 0.90 14.13 5.74
C PRO A 157 -0.13 13.44 6.65
N VAL A 158 0.33 12.50 7.48
CA VAL A 158 -0.52 11.71 8.36
C VAL A 158 0.11 11.52 9.74
N SER A 159 -0.72 11.29 10.73
CA SER A 159 -0.29 10.78 12.03
C SER A 159 -1.11 9.55 12.40
N ALA A 160 -0.47 8.39 12.42
CA ALA A 160 -1.11 7.16 12.89
C ALA A 160 -1.50 7.22 14.37
N HIS A 161 -0.83 8.07 15.17
CA HIS A 161 -1.08 8.21 16.59
C HIS A 161 -2.30 9.09 16.89
N THR A 162 -2.45 10.23 16.21
CA THR A 162 -3.57 11.16 16.41
C THR A 162 -4.77 10.87 15.51
N GLY A 163 -4.56 10.11 14.43
CA GLY A 163 -5.57 9.88 13.38
C GLY A 163 -5.64 10.98 12.33
N GLU A 164 -4.80 12.02 12.44
CA GLU A 164 -4.79 13.14 11.53
C GLU A 164 -4.37 12.73 10.11
N GLY A 165 -5.07 13.23 9.09
CA GLY A 165 -4.77 12.98 7.68
C GLY A 165 -5.17 11.60 7.14
N ILE A 166 -5.66 10.68 7.97
CA ILE A 166 -6.03 9.33 7.54
C ILE A 166 -7.20 9.36 6.55
N ASP A 167 -8.24 10.13 6.83
CA ASP A 167 -9.40 10.25 5.95
C ASP A 167 -8.99 10.83 4.59
N THR A 168 -8.12 11.84 4.57
CA THR A 168 -7.55 12.40 3.34
C THR A 168 -6.76 11.36 2.55
N LEU A 169 -5.94 10.54 3.22
CA LEU A 169 -5.21 9.45 2.57
C LEU A 169 -6.14 8.45 1.90
N LEU A 170 -7.23 8.10 2.57
CA LEU A 170 -8.22 7.15 2.07
C LEU A 170 -9.01 7.72 0.88
N GLU A 171 -9.34 9.00 0.90
CA GLU A 171 -9.95 9.71 -0.22
C GLU A 171 -9.01 9.77 -1.43
N MET A 172 -7.72 10.04 -1.24
CA MET A 172 -6.74 10.05 -2.32
C MET A 172 -6.56 8.66 -2.95
N ILE A 173 -6.61 7.58 -2.16
CA ILE A 173 -6.59 6.20 -2.67
C ILE A 173 -7.80 5.95 -3.58
N LEU A 174 -9.00 6.33 -3.14
CA LEU A 174 -10.22 6.15 -3.93
C LEU A 174 -10.18 6.99 -5.21
N LEU A 175 -9.73 8.22 -5.14
CA LEU A 175 -9.58 9.10 -6.30
C LEU A 175 -8.60 8.52 -7.32
N THR A 176 -7.44 8.05 -6.86
CA THR A 176 -6.44 7.39 -7.72
C THR A 176 -7.00 6.12 -8.38
N ALA A 177 -7.79 5.34 -7.62
CA ALA A 177 -8.45 4.15 -8.16
C ALA A 177 -9.49 4.49 -9.23
N GLU A 178 -10.21 5.60 -9.09
CA GLU A 178 -11.16 6.09 -10.10
C GLU A 178 -10.45 6.56 -11.36
N VAL A 179 -9.36 7.32 -11.22
CA VAL A 179 -8.55 7.80 -12.35
C VAL A 179 -7.96 6.63 -13.13
N ASN A 180 -7.51 5.58 -12.45
CA ASN A 180 -6.98 4.36 -13.07
C ASN A 180 -8.05 3.48 -13.71
N GLU A 181 -9.35 3.84 -13.59
CA GLU A 181 -10.48 3.10 -14.17
C GLU A 181 -10.42 1.58 -13.92
N LEU A 182 -10.18 1.17 -12.68
CA LEU A 182 -10.07 -0.24 -12.33
C LEU A 182 -11.36 -1.00 -12.65
N LYS A 183 -11.31 -1.85 -13.68
CA LYS A 183 -12.49 -2.59 -14.19
C LYS A 183 -12.16 -4.05 -14.43
N ALA A 184 -13.10 -4.95 -14.10
CA ALA A 184 -12.98 -6.38 -14.38
C ALA A 184 -14.26 -6.95 -15.02
N ASN A 185 -14.08 -8.04 -15.78
CA ASN A 185 -15.19 -8.76 -16.36
C ASN A 185 -15.71 -9.81 -15.35
N PRO A 186 -16.94 -9.68 -14.81
CA PRO A 186 -17.50 -10.60 -13.81
C PRO A 186 -17.72 -12.02 -14.35
N ASN A 187 -17.86 -12.19 -15.66
CA ASN A 187 -18.09 -13.49 -16.30
C ASN A 187 -16.80 -14.25 -16.60
N ARG A 188 -15.64 -13.72 -16.25
CA ARG A 188 -14.36 -14.39 -16.44
C ARG A 188 -14.17 -15.46 -15.37
N LYS A 189 -13.55 -16.60 -15.73
CA LYS A 189 -13.12 -17.59 -14.76
C LYS A 189 -12.19 -16.97 -13.73
N ALA A 190 -12.34 -17.35 -12.47
CA ALA A 190 -11.48 -16.85 -11.39
C ALA A 190 -10.01 -17.13 -11.69
N ARG A 191 -9.17 -16.12 -11.45
CA ARG A 191 -7.70 -16.21 -11.54
C ARG A 191 -7.13 -15.52 -10.31
N GLY A 192 -6.27 -16.21 -9.59
CA GLY A 192 -5.64 -15.69 -8.37
C GLY A 192 -4.14 -15.88 -8.40
N LEU A 193 -3.44 -15.09 -7.59
CA LEU A 193 -2.03 -15.23 -7.29
C LEU A 193 -1.89 -15.72 -5.85
N VAL A 194 -1.04 -16.72 -5.61
CA VAL A 194 -0.69 -17.18 -4.27
C VAL A 194 0.32 -16.22 -3.69
N ILE A 195 -0.08 -15.45 -2.67
CA ILE A 195 0.76 -14.46 -2.01
C ILE A 195 1.66 -15.13 -0.98
N GLU A 196 1.08 -15.99 -0.14
CA GLU A 196 1.79 -16.76 0.88
C GLU A 196 1.19 -18.16 1.01
N ALA A 197 2.01 -19.14 1.32
CA ALA A 197 1.57 -20.51 1.56
C ALA A 197 2.30 -21.08 2.78
N GLN A 198 1.55 -21.69 3.68
CA GLN A 198 2.06 -22.34 4.87
C GLN A 198 1.77 -23.85 4.83
N LEU A 199 2.75 -24.68 5.19
CA LEU A 199 2.56 -26.11 5.31
C LEU A 199 2.18 -26.45 6.75
N ASP A 200 0.95 -26.91 6.97
CA ASP A 200 0.56 -27.46 8.25
C ASP A 200 1.11 -28.89 8.39
N LYS A 201 2.00 -29.08 9.38
CA LYS A 201 2.64 -30.38 9.65
C LYS A 201 1.65 -31.44 10.19
N GLY A 202 0.53 -31.01 10.80
CA GLY A 202 -0.49 -31.88 11.35
C GLY A 202 -1.44 -32.47 10.31
N ASP A 203 -1.87 -31.66 9.37
CA ASP A 203 -2.98 -31.97 8.44
C ASP A 203 -2.52 -32.33 7.02
N ARG A 204 -1.21 -32.23 6.73
CA ARG A 204 -0.61 -32.41 5.39
C ARG A 204 -1.26 -31.56 4.29
N LYS A 205 -1.92 -30.48 4.66
CA LYS A 205 -2.56 -29.51 3.76
C LYS A 205 -1.78 -28.22 3.73
N SER A 206 -1.72 -27.59 2.57
CA SER A 206 -1.22 -26.23 2.43
C SER A 206 -2.34 -25.26 2.76
N VAL A 207 -2.10 -24.34 3.70
CA VAL A 207 -2.99 -23.19 3.96
C VAL A 207 -2.44 -22.03 3.13
N VAL A 208 -3.32 -21.45 2.34
CA VAL A 208 -3.00 -20.37 1.40
C VAL A 208 -3.80 -19.13 1.77
#